data_3665ccdd099927449ea6b361f49496ae
#
_entry.id   3665ccdd099927449ea6b361f49496ae
#
_cell.length_a   1.000
_cell.length_b   1.000
_cell.length_c   1.000
_cell.angle_alpha   90.00
_cell.angle_beta   90.00
_cell.angle_gamma   90.00
#
_symmetry.space_group_name_H-M   'P 1'
#
loop_
_entity.id
_entity.type
_entity.pdbx_description
1 polymer ?
#
loop_
_entity_poly.entity_id
_entity_poly.type
_entity_poly.pdbx_seq_one_letter_code
_entity_poly.pdbx_strand_id
1 'polypeptide(L)'
;MLEVKNLCVYAQFARGEDVIVKDVSFCVPCGRSLAIVGKSGAGKSMIAGAITGTLADNCFASGSITLDGKDLTDKKVLKASLGKDLVYIPQGGAESLNPSLKVKTQIYEAFDISLPKMNRDQKCAYAVYNLAKVCLDEGILDKYSFEISGGEAQRVMMAIALCANPKAVILDEPTRGLDDNNKRIFIDCLHQNFANSAIVAITHDKAVADLCDDVINVQNGVMVDIGDDAREEEEI
;
A
#
# COMPACT_ATOMS: atom_id res chain seq x y z
N MET A 1 -4.39 10.87 -10.25
CA MET A 1 -5.61 10.02 -10.25
C MET A 1 -5.21 8.60 -10.60
N LEU A 2 -5.56 7.63 -9.77
CA LEU A 2 -5.45 6.19 -10.06
C LEU A 2 -6.81 5.69 -10.55
N GLU A 3 -6.85 5.06 -11.71
CA GLU A 3 -8.06 4.50 -12.30
C GLU A 3 -7.87 3.03 -12.64
N VAL A 4 -8.82 2.20 -12.23
CA VAL A 4 -8.90 0.76 -12.50
C VAL A 4 -10.22 0.49 -13.20
N LYS A 5 -10.19 -0.18 -14.36
CA LYS A 5 -11.38 -0.48 -15.16
C LYS A 5 -11.42 -1.96 -15.57
N ASN A 6 -12.54 -2.60 -15.28
CA ASN A 6 -12.85 -3.98 -15.66
C ASN A 6 -11.71 -4.95 -15.30
N LEU A 7 -11.10 -4.74 -14.11
CA LEU A 7 -10.00 -5.57 -13.64
C LEU A 7 -10.51 -6.98 -13.34
N CYS A 8 -9.94 -7.96 -14.05
CA CYS A 8 -10.05 -9.36 -13.70
C CYS A 8 -8.68 -9.92 -13.36
N VAL A 9 -8.61 -10.80 -12.37
CA VAL A 9 -7.39 -11.51 -12.00
C VAL A 9 -7.65 -13.00 -12.04
N TYR A 10 -6.76 -13.71 -12.71
CA TYR A 10 -6.84 -15.14 -12.96
C TYR A 10 -5.68 -15.86 -12.31
N ALA A 11 -5.91 -17.07 -11.83
CA ALA A 11 -4.88 -17.96 -11.36
C ALA A 11 -4.87 -19.26 -12.18
N GLN A 12 -3.71 -19.61 -12.72
CA GLN A 12 -3.52 -20.83 -13.50
C GLN A 12 -3.10 -21.97 -12.57
N PHE A 13 -3.87 -23.04 -12.58
CA PHE A 13 -3.60 -24.28 -11.86
C PHE A 13 -3.47 -25.47 -12.80
N ALA A 14 -2.94 -26.58 -12.32
CA ALA A 14 -2.87 -27.82 -13.10
C ALA A 14 -4.23 -28.35 -13.58
N ARG A 15 -5.32 -27.95 -12.91
CA ARG A 15 -6.71 -28.34 -13.21
C ARG A 15 -7.46 -27.37 -14.11
N GLY A 16 -6.85 -26.24 -14.48
CA GLY A 16 -7.49 -25.18 -15.26
C GLY A 16 -7.21 -23.80 -14.68
N GLU A 17 -7.98 -22.84 -15.15
CA GLU A 17 -7.90 -21.43 -14.76
C GLU A 17 -9.07 -21.09 -13.84
N ASP A 18 -8.77 -20.43 -12.72
CA ASP A 18 -9.77 -19.89 -11.81
C ASP A 18 -9.77 -18.36 -11.86
N VAL A 19 -10.95 -17.74 -11.89
CA VAL A 19 -11.11 -16.30 -11.82
C VAL A 19 -11.19 -15.87 -10.35
N ILE A 20 -10.16 -15.18 -9.87
CA ILE A 20 -10.07 -14.73 -8.48
C ILE A 20 -10.73 -13.37 -8.28
N VAL A 21 -10.57 -12.45 -9.25
CA VAL A 21 -11.20 -11.12 -9.23
C VAL A 21 -11.96 -10.95 -10.54
N LYS A 22 -13.19 -10.42 -10.47
CA LYS A 22 -14.08 -10.26 -11.61
C LYS A 22 -14.57 -8.84 -11.73
N ASP A 23 -14.24 -8.18 -12.82
CA ASP A 23 -14.82 -6.91 -13.28
C ASP A 23 -14.81 -5.80 -12.19
N VAL A 24 -13.69 -5.66 -11.51
CA VAL A 24 -13.51 -4.62 -10.50
C VAL A 24 -13.14 -3.30 -11.17
N SER A 25 -13.90 -2.24 -10.86
CA SER A 25 -13.68 -0.90 -11.43
C SER A 25 -13.81 0.16 -10.34
N PHE A 26 -12.81 1.04 -10.22
CA PHE A 26 -12.84 2.19 -9.32
C PHE A 26 -11.89 3.29 -9.77
N CYS A 27 -12.07 4.48 -9.22
CA CYS A 27 -11.22 5.62 -9.48
C CYS A 27 -10.91 6.34 -8.16
N VAL A 28 -9.64 6.64 -7.93
CA VAL A 28 -9.19 7.38 -6.74
C VAL A 28 -8.47 8.64 -7.20
N PRO A 29 -9.09 9.82 -7.04
CA PRO A 29 -8.43 11.10 -7.31
C PRO A 29 -7.22 11.33 -6.38
N CYS A 30 -6.27 12.18 -6.80
CA CYS A 30 -5.23 12.66 -5.90
C CYS A 30 -5.87 13.38 -4.71
N GLY A 31 -5.36 13.12 -3.51
CA GLY A 31 -5.89 13.66 -2.27
C GLY A 31 -7.14 12.95 -1.74
N ARG A 32 -7.53 11.84 -2.36
CA ARG A 32 -8.64 10.99 -1.89
C ARG A 32 -8.12 9.62 -1.49
N SER A 33 -8.86 8.98 -0.59
CA SER A 33 -8.58 7.65 -0.07
C SER A 33 -9.74 6.69 -0.31
N LEU A 34 -9.41 5.46 -0.70
CA LEU A 34 -10.36 4.37 -0.92
C LEU A 34 -9.97 3.19 -0.04
N ALA A 35 -10.89 2.71 0.78
CA ALA A 35 -10.77 1.42 1.44
C ALA A 35 -11.37 0.30 0.58
N ILE A 36 -10.63 -0.79 0.41
CA ILE A 36 -11.11 -2.05 -0.16
C ILE A 36 -11.26 -3.03 0.99
N VAL A 37 -12.50 -3.30 1.38
CA VAL A 37 -12.83 -4.19 2.50
C VAL A 37 -13.39 -5.51 2.02
N GLY A 38 -13.40 -6.53 2.90
CA GLY A 38 -13.96 -7.85 2.62
C GLY A 38 -13.29 -8.94 3.46
N LYS A 39 -13.88 -10.12 3.48
CA LYS A 39 -13.36 -11.29 4.22
C LYS A 39 -11.97 -11.73 3.70
N SER A 40 -11.22 -12.46 4.53
CA SER A 40 -9.97 -13.08 4.07
C SER A 40 -10.24 -14.00 2.88
N GLY A 41 -9.38 -13.96 1.87
CA GLY A 41 -9.57 -14.73 0.63
C GLY A 41 -10.54 -14.11 -0.39
N ALA A 42 -11.13 -12.94 -0.13
CA ALA A 42 -12.04 -12.29 -1.07
C ALA A 42 -11.38 -11.74 -2.35
N GLY A 43 -10.05 -11.81 -2.49
CA GLY A 43 -9.33 -11.32 -3.67
C GLY A 43 -8.68 -9.93 -3.50
N LYS A 44 -8.79 -9.30 -2.33
CA LYS A 44 -8.29 -7.92 -2.09
C LYS A 44 -6.79 -7.74 -2.41
N SER A 45 -5.93 -8.60 -1.87
CA SER A 45 -4.48 -8.53 -2.14
C SER A 45 -4.13 -8.85 -3.59
N MET A 46 -5.01 -9.56 -4.32
CA MET A 46 -4.86 -9.78 -5.75
C MET A 46 -5.10 -8.49 -6.54
N ILE A 47 -6.02 -7.64 -6.09
CA ILE A 47 -6.24 -6.30 -6.66
C ILE A 47 -4.99 -5.45 -6.46
N ALA A 48 -4.42 -5.41 -5.22
CA ALA A 48 -3.15 -4.72 -4.97
C ALA A 48 -2.02 -5.28 -5.85
N GLY A 49 -1.90 -6.60 -5.92
CA GLY A 49 -0.90 -7.28 -6.73
C GLY A 49 -1.00 -6.95 -8.22
N ALA A 50 -2.22 -6.82 -8.75
CA ALA A 50 -2.43 -6.39 -10.13
C ALA A 50 -1.97 -4.94 -10.38
N ILE A 51 -2.29 -4.03 -9.44
CA ILE A 51 -1.89 -2.62 -9.55
C ILE A 51 -0.38 -2.44 -9.43
N THR A 52 0.27 -3.23 -8.58
CA THR A 52 1.70 -3.07 -8.25
C THR A 52 2.61 -4.04 -9.00
N GLY A 53 2.04 -4.97 -9.78
CA GLY A 53 2.80 -5.98 -10.51
C GLY A 53 3.45 -7.04 -9.62
N THR A 54 2.88 -7.29 -8.44
CA THR A 54 3.38 -8.28 -7.45
C THR A 54 2.54 -9.55 -7.42
N LEU A 55 1.74 -9.80 -8.47
CA LEU A 55 1.05 -11.08 -8.62
C LEU A 55 2.05 -12.23 -8.69
N ALA A 56 1.65 -13.39 -8.17
CA ALA A 56 2.44 -14.62 -8.29
C ALA A 56 2.59 -15.04 -9.78
N ASP A 57 3.64 -15.80 -10.09
CA ASP A 57 3.98 -16.19 -11.47
C ASP A 57 2.86 -16.96 -12.21
N ASN A 58 2.00 -17.65 -11.46
CA ASN A 58 0.85 -18.35 -11.99
C ASN A 58 -0.42 -17.48 -12.07
N CYS A 59 -0.32 -16.19 -11.77
CA CYS A 59 -1.45 -15.25 -11.81
C CYS A 59 -1.22 -14.17 -12.86
N PHE A 60 -2.30 -13.77 -13.53
CA PHE A 60 -2.28 -12.69 -14.50
C PHE A 60 -3.55 -11.85 -14.38
N ALA A 61 -3.47 -10.62 -14.85
CA ALA A 61 -4.56 -9.67 -14.81
C ALA A 61 -4.96 -9.22 -16.23
N SER A 62 -6.23 -8.89 -16.40
CA SER A 62 -6.77 -8.19 -17.58
C SER A 62 -7.58 -6.98 -17.13
N GLY A 63 -7.89 -6.10 -18.05
CA GLY A 63 -8.53 -4.81 -17.78
C GLY A 63 -7.54 -3.66 -17.98
N SER A 64 -7.86 -2.49 -17.46
CA SER A 64 -7.03 -1.29 -17.58
C SER A 64 -6.71 -0.72 -16.21
N ILE A 65 -5.43 -0.40 -15.98
CA ILE A 65 -4.95 0.26 -14.76
C ILE A 65 -4.12 1.47 -15.20
N THR A 66 -4.54 2.67 -14.83
CA THR A 66 -3.81 3.89 -15.21
C THR A 66 -3.51 4.78 -13.99
N LEU A 67 -2.35 5.42 -13.99
CA LEU A 67 -1.97 6.45 -13.03
C LEU A 67 -1.62 7.74 -13.76
N ASP A 68 -2.43 8.79 -13.58
CA ASP A 68 -2.34 10.05 -14.31
C ASP A 68 -2.24 9.84 -15.84
N GLY A 69 -3.06 8.92 -16.37
CA GLY A 69 -3.10 8.58 -17.79
C GLY A 69 -1.95 7.68 -18.28
N LYS A 70 -0.99 7.32 -17.42
CA LYS A 70 0.05 6.34 -17.73
C LYS A 70 -0.52 4.92 -17.57
N ASP A 71 -0.41 4.09 -18.58
CA ASP A 71 -0.87 2.70 -18.55
C ASP A 71 0.08 1.84 -17.72
N LEU A 72 -0.38 1.40 -16.54
CA LEU A 72 0.38 0.51 -15.65
C LEU A 72 0.29 -0.97 -16.03
N THR A 73 -0.52 -1.33 -17.02
CA THR A 73 -0.53 -2.71 -17.57
C THR A 73 0.70 -2.99 -18.44
N ASP A 74 1.33 -1.93 -18.98
CA ASP A 74 2.67 -2.03 -19.59
C ASP A 74 3.72 -2.21 -18.50
N LYS A 75 4.39 -3.37 -18.50
CA LYS A 75 5.44 -3.72 -17.52
C LYS A 75 6.59 -2.71 -17.46
N LYS A 76 6.92 -2.03 -18.56
CA LYS A 76 8.00 -1.02 -18.58
C LYS A 76 7.54 0.25 -17.88
N VAL A 77 6.31 0.70 -18.14
CA VAL A 77 5.69 1.87 -17.48
C VAL A 77 5.53 1.59 -15.99
N LEU A 78 5.01 0.44 -15.62
CA LEU A 78 4.85 0.02 -14.22
C LEU A 78 6.20 0.04 -13.50
N LYS A 79 7.22 -0.65 -14.05
CA LYS A 79 8.57 -0.68 -13.45
C LYS A 79 9.19 0.71 -13.29
N ALA A 80 8.94 1.62 -14.23
CA ALA A 80 9.42 3.00 -14.15
C ALA A 80 8.67 3.84 -13.11
N SER A 81 7.43 3.47 -12.78
CA SER A 81 6.57 4.16 -11.80
C SER A 81 6.78 3.67 -10.38
N LEU A 82 7.14 2.39 -10.18
CA LEU A 82 7.37 1.82 -8.86
C LEU A 82 8.52 2.50 -8.11
N GLY A 83 8.28 2.82 -6.83
CA GLY A 83 9.21 3.55 -5.97
C GLY A 83 9.36 5.03 -6.33
N LYS A 84 8.51 5.57 -7.22
CA LYS A 84 8.44 6.97 -7.65
C LYS A 84 6.99 7.47 -7.60
N ASP A 85 6.27 7.36 -8.73
CA ASP A 85 4.87 7.78 -8.83
C ASP A 85 3.91 6.83 -8.06
N LEU A 86 4.25 5.54 -7.97
CA LEU A 86 3.49 4.49 -7.30
C LEU A 86 4.33 3.81 -6.22
N VAL A 87 3.81 3.76 -5.01
CA VAL A 87 4.43 3.06 -3.88
C VAL A 87 3.48 2.02 -3.31
N TYR A 88 4.05 0.88 -2.92
CA TYR A 88 3.34 -0.21 -2.27
C TYR A 88 3.91 -0.42 -0.87
N ILE A 89 3.03 -0.41 0.14
CA ILE A 89 3.34 -0.79 1.51
C ILE A 89 2.67 -2.14 1.76
N PRO A 90 3.44 -3.24 1.75
CA PRO A 90 2.89 -4.58 1.90
C PRO A 90 2.47 -4.86 3.35
N GLN A 91 1.72 -5.94 3.50
CA GLN A 91 1.38 -6.50 4.80
C GLN A 91 2.66 -6.94 5.55
N GLY A 92 2.70 -6.66 6.86
CA GLY A 92 3.83 -7.02 7.73
C GLY A 92 4.87 -5.90 7.84
N GLY A 93 5.15 -5.45 9.05
CA GLY A 93 6.11 -4.37 9.32
C GLY A 93 7.56 -4.83 9.16
N ALA A 94 8.13 -5.43 10.23
CA ALA A 94 9.54 -5.83 10.26
C ALA A 94 9.90 -6.90 9.21
N GLU A 95 8.96 -7.76 8.84
CA GLU A 95 9.14 -8.81 7.83
C GLU A 95 9.33 -8.26 6.41
N SER A 96 8.82 -7.07 6.15
CA SER A 96 8.95 -6.39 4.85
C SER A 96 10.27 -5.63 4.71
N LEU A 97 10.99 -5.42 5.81
CA LEU A 97 12.32 -4.82 5.82
C LEU A 97 13.40 -5.91 5.71
N ASN A 98 14.49 -5.60 5.02
CA ASN A 98 15.62 -6.52 4.93
C ASN A 98 16.34 -6.62 6.30
N PRO A 99 16.33 -7.81 6.95
CA PRO A 99 16.91 -7.97 8.28
C PRO A 99 18.45 -7.84 8.32
N SER A 100 19.11 -7.97 7.16
CA SER A 100 20.57 -7.84 7.05
C SER A 100 21.05 -6.40 6.87
N LEU A 101 20.11 -5.47 6.66
CA LEU A 101 20.44 -4.06 6.43
C LEU A 101 19.89 -3.16 7.56
N LYS A 102 20.67 -2.16 7.93
CA LYS A 102 20.18 -1.11 8.82
C LYS A 102 19.07 -0.30 8.15
N VAL A 103 18.16 0.25 8.94
CA VAL A 103 17.05 1.12 8.47
C VAL A 103 17.57 2.24 7.56
N LYS A 104 18.64 2.92 7.94
CA LYS A 104 19.24 3.98 7.11
C LYS A 104 19.61 3.54 5.70
N THR A 105 20.13 2.33 5.55
CA THR A 105 20.53 1.81 4.24
C THR A 105 19.31 1.66 3.35
N GLN A 106 18.22 1.11 3.87
CA GLN A 106 16.98 0.88 3.13
C GLN A 106 16.30 2.21 2.74
N ILE A 107 16.31 3.21 3.63
CA ILE A 107 15.83 4.56 3.31
C ILE A 107 16.72 5.21 2.24
N TYR A 108 18.05 5.05 2.30
CA TYR A 108 18.96 5.61 1.30
C TYR A 108 18.79 4.99 -0.08
N GLU A 109 18.52 3.67 -0.15
CA GLU A 109 18.20 2.97 -1.40
C GLU A 109 16.91 3.51 -2.02
N ALA A 110 15.89 3.83 -1.21
CA ALA A 110 14.67 4.46 -1.70
C ALA A 110 14.94 5.87 -2.29
N PHE A 111 15.84 6.65 -1.70
CA PHE A 111 16.28 7.92 -2.29
C PHE A 111 17.06 7.70 -3.59
N ASP A 112 17.88 6.65 -3.73
CA ASP A 112 18.58 6.35 -4.97
C ASP A 112 17.63 6.05 -6.13
N ILE A 113 16.48 5.47 -5.83
CA ILE A 113 15.42 5.20 -6.82
C ILE A 113 14.68 6.48 -7.20
N SER A 114 14.27 7.27 -6.21
CA SER A 114 13.38 8.43 -6.40
C SER A 114 14.17 9.71 -6.72
N LEU A 115 15.33 9.92 -6.09
CA LEU A 115 16.15 11.14 -6.17
C LEU A 115 17.65 10.81 -6.35
N PRO A 116 18.06 10.24 -7.49
CA PRO A 116 19.38 9.62 -7.66
C PRO A 116 20.58 10.59 -7.61
N LYS A 117 20.35 11.91 -7.51
CA LYS A 117 21.42 12.91 -7.43
C LYS A 117 21.74 13.37 -6.00
N MET A 118 21.08 12.81 -4.98
CA MET A 118 21.35 13.20 -3.60
C MET A 118 22.68 12.64 -3.12
N ASN A 119 23.48 13.50 -2.46
CA ASN A 119 24.68 13.07 -1.76
C ASN A 119 24.32 12.45 -0.38
N ARG A 120 25.32 11.87 0.29
CA ARG A 120 25.10 11.14 1.56
C ARG A 120 24.55 12.04 2.68
N ASP A 121 25.03 13.28 2.80
CA ASP A 121 24.60 14.20 3.85
C ASP A 121 23.16 14.65 3.62
N GLN A 122 22.79 14.89 2.38
CA GLN A 122 21.41 15.17 1.99
C GLN A 122 20.50 13.99 2.33
N LYS A 123 20.88 12.75 1.97
CA LYS A 123 20.11 11.56 2.31
C LYS A 123 19.91 11.42 3.82
N CYS A 124 20.98 11.68 4.61
CA CYS A 124 20.90 11.63 6.08
C CYS A 124 19.88 12.65 6.61
N ALA A 125 19.99 13.91 6.19
CA ALA A 125 19.07 14.97 6.63
C ALA A 125 17.62 14.68 6.25
N TYR A 126 17.37 14.21 5.03
CA TYR A 126 16.03 13.86 4.58
C TYR A 126 15.50 12.58 5.24
N ALA A 127 16.36 11.61 5.57
CA ALA A 127 15.95 10.42 6.32
C ALA A 127 15.47 10.80 7.73
N VAL A 128 16.22 11.65 8.43
CA VAL A 128 15.81 12.18 9.76
C VAL A 128 14.49 12.94 9.63
N TYR A 129 14.34 13.79 8.61
CA TYR A 129 13.11 14.54 8.37
C TYR A 129 11.91 13.60 8.10
N ASN A 130 12.07 12.57 7.28
CA ASN A 130 10.99 11.61 7.00
C ASN A 130 10.64 10.77 8.23
N LEU A 131 11.63 10.38 9.05
CA LEU A 131 11.36 9.68 10.32
C LEU A 131 10.56 10.56 11.29
N ALA A 132 10.90 11.83 11.41
CA ALA A 132 10.16 12.76 12.24
C ALA A 132 8.69 12.90 11.80
N LYS A 133 8.43 12.92 10.48
CA LYS A 133 7.07 12.95 9.91
C LYS A 133 6.22 11.74 10.29
N VAL A 134 6.83 10.62 10.60
CA VAL A 134 6.14 9.38 11.00
C VAL A 134 6.32 9.09 12.50
N CYS A 135 6.62 10.11 13.29
CA CYS A 135 6.78 10.03 14.74
C CYS A 135 7.84 9.00 15.18
N LEU A 136 8.98 8.99 14.49
CA LEU A 136 10.14 8.17 14.83
C LEU A 136 11.36 9.04 15.11
N ASP A 137 12.16 8.59 16.10
CA ASP A 137 13.44 9.21 16.44
C ASP A 137 14.55 8.82 15.47
N GLU A 138 15.56 9.70 15.29
CA GLU A 138 16.71 9.45 14.40
C GLU A 138 17.53 8.22 14.78
N GLY A 139 17.52 7.82 16.05
CA GLY A 139 18.20 6.61 16.54
C GLY A 139 17.75 5.33 15.85
N ILE A 140 16.55 5.34 15.22
CA ILE A 140 16.05 4.23 14.40
C ILE A 140 16.96 3.96 13.17
N LEU A 141 17.64 4.96 12.64
CA LEU A 141 18.50 4.83 11.46
C LEU A 141 19.59 3.78 11.61
N ASP A 142 20.13 3.64 12.82
CA ASP A 142 21.23 2.72 13.08
C ASP A 142 20.79 1.32 13.52
N LYS A 143 19.49 1.09 13.69
CA LYS A 143 18.90 -0.20 14.04
C LYS A 143 18.66 -1.10 12.83
N TYR A 144 18.59 -2.40 13.07
CA TYR A 144 18.09 -3.43 12.16
C TYR A 144 16.58 -3.63 12.38
N SER A 145 15.88 -4.27 11.42
CA SER A 145 14.43 -4.48 11.53
C SER A 145 14.01 -5.32 12.75
N PHE A 146 14.85 -6.22 13.20
CA PHE A 146 14.59 -7.06 14.39
C PHE A 146 14.84 -6.34 15.74
N GLU A 147 15.40 -5.11 15.71
CA GLU A 147 15.66 -4.29 16.91
C GLU A 147 14.56 -3.23 17.12
N ILE A 148 13.54 -3.21 16.26
CA ILE A 148 12.44 -2.25 16.31
C ILE A 148 11.11 -2.97 16.48
N SER A 149 10.13 -2.31 17.09
CA SER A 149 8.77 -2.86 17.25
C SER A 149 8.02 -2.94 15.92
N GLY A 150 6.97 -3.74 15.86
CA GLY A 150 6.11 -3.83 14.67
C GLY A 150 5.54 -2.48 14.23
N GLY A 151 5.11 -1.66 15.19
CA GLY A 151 4.60 -0.32 14.90
C GLY A 151 5.69 0.64 14.40
N GLU A 152 6.91 0.56 14.95
CA GLU A 152 8.06 1.32 14.42
C GLU A 152 8.40 0.86 12.99
N ALA A 153 8.41 -0.44 12.73
CA ALA A 153 8.70 -0.99 11.41
C ALA A 153 7.66 -0.55 10.37
N GLN A 154 6.37 -0.53 10.71
CA GLN A 154 5.32 0.01 9.82
C GLN A 154 5.55 1.49 9.52
N ARG A 155 5.92 2.29 10.52
CA ARG A 155 6.23 3.71 10.30
C ARG A 155 7.54 3.91 9.52
N VAL A 156 8.54 3.03 9.66
CA VAL A 156 9.74 3.01 8.80
C VAL A 156 9.36 2.75 7.34
N MET A 157 8.46 1.79 7.06
CA MET A 157 7.94 1.55 5.71
C MET A 157 7.28 2.80 5.13
N MET A 158 6.52 3.52 5.95
CA MET A 158 5.93 4.81 5.56
C MET A 158 6.99 5.88 5.29
N ALA A 159 8.05 5.98 6.12
CA ALA A 159 9.16 6.90 5.90
C ALA A 159 9.91 6.59 4.58
N ILE A 160 10.06 5.31 4.22
CA ILE A 160 10.59 4.86 2.93
C ILE A 160 9.66 5.31 1.79
N ALA A 161 8.35 5.14 1.94
CA ALA A 161 7.37 5.58 0.94
C ALA A 161 7.42 7.10 0.70
N LEU A 162 7.65 7.88 1.74
CA LEU A 162 7.78 9.35 1.66
C LEU A 162 8.98 9.81 0.85
N CYS A 163 10.02 8.98 0.69
CA CYS A 163 11.18 9.33 -0.14
C CYS A 163 10.80 9.60 -1.60
N ALA A 164 9.73 8.99 -2.07
CA ALA A 164 9.26 9.11 -3.45
C ALA A 164 8.31 10.29 -3.68
N ASN A 165 7.66 10.83 -2.65
CA ASN A 165 6.53 11.75 -2.77
C ASN A 165 5.51 11.26 -3.82
N PRO A 166 4.92 10.07 -3.61
CA PRO A 166 4.21 9.32 -4.65
C PRO A 166 2.86 9.96 -5.00
N LYS A 167 2.39 9.71 -6.22
CA LYS A 167 1.05 10.08 -6.69
C LYS A 167 -0.03 9.08 -6.26
N ALA A 168 0.37 7.82 -6.05
CA ALA A 168 -0.50 6.79 -5.51
C ALA A 168 0.25 5.93 -4.49
N VAL A 169 -0.45 5.56 -3.41
CA VAL A 169 0.03 4.67 -2.35
C VAL A 169 -0.97 3.54 -2.21
N ILE A 170 -0.47 2.31 -2.36
CA ILE A 170 -1.25 1.09 -2.13
C ILE A 170 -0.79 0.49 -0.81
N LEU A 171 -1.73 0.24 0.09
CA LEU A 171 -1.50 -0.30 1.42
C LEU A 171 -2.21 -1.66 1.52
N ASP A 172 -1.51 -2.71 1.90
CA ASP A 172 -2.11 -4.04 2.12
C ASP A 172 -2.05 -4.38 3.60
N GLU A 173 -3.20 -4.41 4.27
CA GLU A 173 -3.37 -4.68 5.71
C GLU A 173 -2.38 -3.90 6.60
N PRO A 174 -2.29 -2.56 6.46
CA PRO A 174 -1.18 -1.77 7.01
C PRO A 174 -1.16 -1.70 8.54
N THR A 175 -2.28 -1.99 9.20
CA THR A 175 -2.41 -1.92 10.67
C THR A 175 -2.48 -3.30 11.34
N ARG A 176 -2.32 -4.37 10.55
CA ARG A 176 -2.39 -5.72 11.08
C ARG A 176 -1.30 -5.99 12.12
N GLY A 177 -1.74 -6.49 13.30
CA GLY A 177 -0.83 -6.79 14.41
C GLY A 177 -0.37 -5.57 15.21
N LEU A 178 -0.87 -4.38 14.93
CA LEU A 178 -0.65 -3.20 15.74
C LEU A 178 -1.67 -3.10 16.88
N ASP A 179 -1.23 -2.62 18.03
CA ASP A 179 -2.11 -2.17 19.08
C ASP A 179 -2.84 -0.87 18.68
N ASP A 180 -3.89 -0.50 19.42
CA ASP A 180 -4.74 0.65 19.07
C ASP A 180 -3.99 1.98 19.04
N ASN A 181 -2.99 2.15 19.89
CA ASN A 181 -2.17 3.37 19.92
C ASN A 181 -1.30 3.48 18.65
N ASN A 182 -0.60 2.40 18.28
CA ASN A 182 0.20 2.36 17.06
C ASN A 182 -0.65 2.47 15.79
N LYS A 183 -1.86 1.88 15.76
CA LYS A 183 -2.84 2.07 14.66
C LYS A 183 -3.17 3.54 14.48
N ARG A 184 -3.56 4.22 15.55
CA ARG A 184 -3.91 5.64 15.52
C ARG A 184 -2.76 6.51 15.01
N ILE A 185 -1.54 6.31 15.54
CA ILE A 185 -0.35 7.03 15.08
C ILE A 185 -0.11 6.76 13.58
N PHE A 186 -0.22 5.50 13.14
CA PHE A 186 -0.03 5.16 11.73
C PHE A 186 -1.03 5.88 10.82
N ILE A 187 -2.30 5.89 11.19
CA ILE A 187 -3.37 6.52 10.43
C ILE A 187 -3.18 8.05 10.36
N ASP A 188 -2.88 8.68 11.50
CA ASP A 188 -2.62 10.11 11.55
C ASP A 188 -1.42 10.49 10.66
N CYS A 189 -0.33 9.71 10.72
CA CYS A 189 0.83 9.89 9.84
C CYS A 189 0.48 9.71 8.36
N LEU A 190 -0.37 8.74 8.02
CA LEU A 190 -0.80 8.49 6.64
C LEU A 190 -1.54 9.71 6.08
N HIS A 191 -2.55 10.20 6.78
CA HIS A 191 -3.33 11.36 6.34
C HIS A 191 -2.49 12.65 6.23
N GLN A 192 -1.62 12.90 7.21
CA GLN A 192 -0.79 14.10 7.20
C GLN A 192 0.25 14.12 6.08
N ASN A 193 0.79 12.97 5.72
CA ASN A 193 1.95 12.91 4.83
C ASN A 193 1.63 12.55 3.39
N PHE A 194 0.48 11.92 3.13
CA PHE A 194 0.06 11.53 1.78
C PHE A 194 -1.20 12.26 1.30
N ALA A 195 -1.49 13.44 1.86
CA ALA A 195 -2.67 14.25 1.52
C ALA A 195 -2.79 14.62 0.03
N ASN A 196 -1.70 14.53 -0.75
CA ASN A 196 -1.69 14.79 -2.18
C ASN A 196 -1.63 13.52 -3.04
N SER A 197 -1.68 12.35 -2.43
CA SER A 197 -1.64 11.05 -3.11
C SER A 197 -3.04 10.46 -3.25
N ALA A 198 -3.25 9.63 -4.25
CA ALA A 198 -4.37 8.69 -4.28
C ALA A 198 -4.03 7.52 -3.35
N ILE A 199 -4.82 7.29 -2.31
CA ILE A 199 -4.56 6.22 -1.33
C ILE A 199 -5.55 5.09 -1.57
N VAL A 200 -5.05 3.85 -1.72
CA VAL A 200 -5.86 2.63 -1.71
C VAL A 200 -5.43 1.78 -0.53
N ALA A 201 -6.29 1.61 0.45
CA ALA A 201 -6.06 0.78 1.63
C ALA A 201 -6.87 -0.52 1.54
N ILE A 202 -6.18 -1.64 1.44
CA ILE A 202 -6.79 -2.96 1.59
C ILE A 202 -6.79 -3.30 3.06
N THR A 203 -7.96 -3.51 3.64
CA THR A 203 -8.06 -3.78 5.06
C THR A 203 -9.35 -4.51 5.45
N HIS A 204 -9.30 -5.19 6.57
CA HIS A 204 -10.48 -5.65 7.31
C HIS A 204 -10.67 -4.85 8.61
N ASP A 205 -9.78 -3.89 8.89
CA ASP A 205 -9.85 -3.03 10.07
C ASP A 205 -10.81 -1.86 9.80
N LYS A 206 -11.95 -1.87 10.52
CA LYS A 206 -12.99 -0.84 10.41
C LYS A 206 -12.44 0.56 10.70
N ALA A 207 -11.50 0.69 11.66
CA ALA A 207 -10.92 1.98 12.00
C ALA A 207 -10.14 2.60 10.83
N VAL A 208 -9.50 1.77 9.98
CA VAL A 208 -8.83 2.25 8.76
C VAL A 208 -9.87 2.56 7.68
N ALA A 209 -10.88 1.71 7.51
CA ALA A 209 -11.92 1.91 6.51
C ALA A 209 -12.74 3.19 6.77
N ASP A 210 -13.12 3.45 8.03
CA ASP A 210 -13.91 4.62 8.43
C ASP A 210 -13.18 5.95 8.23
N LEU A 211 -11.87 5.92 8.06
CA LEU A 211 -11.04 7.10 7.78
C LEU A 211 -10.79 7.34 6.29
N CYS A 212 -11.16 6.40 5.44
CA CYS A 212 -11.11 6.59 4.01
C CYS A 212 -12.35 7.37 3.52
N ASP A 213 -12.15 8.16 2.48
CA ASP A 213 -13.23 8.94 1.86
C ASP A 213 -14.30 8.07 1.22
N ASP A 214 -13.88 6.95 0.63
CA ASP A 214 -14.75 6.00 -0.05
C ASP A 214 -14.42 4.57 0.41
N VAL A 215 -15.42 3.69 0.40
CA VAL A 215 -15.26 2.28 0.78
C VAL A 215 -15.93 1.41 -0.29
N ILE A 216 -15.24 0.37 -0.74
CA ILE A 216 -15.81 -0.69 -1.57
C ILE A 216 -15.67 -2.03 -0.86
N ASN A 217 -16.71 -2.84 -0.93
CA ASN A 217 -16.70 -4.19 -0.40
C ASN A 217 -16.44 -5.21 -1.51
N VAL A 218 -15.50 -6.14 -1.29
CA VAL A 218 -15.18 -7.22 -2.21
C VAL A 218 -15.57 -8.54 -1.58
N GLN A 219 -16.45 -9.30 -2.25
CA GLN A 219 -16.88 -10.63 -1.84
C GLN A 219 -16.69 -11.59 -3.01
N ASN A 220 -15.96 -12.68 -2.79
CA ASN A 220 -15.70 -13.70 -3.81
C ASN A 220 -15.17 -13.12 -5.14
N GLY A 221 -14.29 -12.12 -5.04
CA GLY A 221 -13.67 -11.46 -6.18
C GLY A 221 -14.54 -10.45 -6.91
N VAL A 222 -15.73 -10.15 -6.44
CA VAL A 222 -16.67 -9.19 -7.06
C VAL A 222 -16.85 -7.99 -6.13
N MET A 223 -16.96 -6.79 -6.69
CA MET A 223 -17.42 -5.62 -5.94
C MET A 223 -18.90 -5.78 -5.61
N VAL A 224 -19.23 -5.57 -4.34
CA VAL A 224 -20.60 -5.57 -3.84
C VAL A 224 -20.90 -4.17 -3.34
N ASP A 225 -22.00 -3.58 -3.78
CA ASP A 225 -22.48 -2.33 -3.22
C ASP A 225 -22.68 -2.49 -1.71
N ILE A 226 -22.20 -1.55 -0.94
CA ILE A 226 -22.50 -1.46 0.49
C ILE A 226 -23.96 -1.00 0.57
N GLY A 227 -24.88 -1.92 0.37
CA GLY A 227 -26.26 -1.72 0.77
C GLY A 227 -26.32 -1.55 2.29
N ASP A 228 -27.37 -0.93 2.81
CA ASP A 228 -27.56 -0.61 4.24
C ASP A 228 -27.46 -1.81 5.21
N ASP A 229 -27.29 -3.03 4.72
CA ASP A 229 -27.19 -4.28 5.49
C ASP A 229 -25.87 -4.45 6.26
N ALA A 230 -24.86 -3.64 6.02
CA ALA A 230 -23.58 -3.73 6.75
C ALA A 230 -23.63 -3.12 8.16
N ARG A 231 -24.76 -2.58 8.60
CA ARG A 231 -24.96 -2.00 9.93
C ARG A 231 -25.63 -2.97 10.93
N GLU A 232 -26.11 -4.13 10.50
CA GLU A 232 -26.94 -5.02 11.33
C GLU A 232 -26.26 -6.32 11.84
N GLU A 233 -25.00 -6.61 11.54
CA GLU A 233 -24.32 -7.84 12.04
C GLU A 233 -23.42 -7.62 13.28
N GLU A 234 -23.69 -6.64 14.12
CA GLU A 234 -23.01 -6.45 15.43
C GLU A 234 -23.95 -6.55 16.64
N GLU A 235 -24.96 -7.44 16.62
CA GLU A 235 -25.70 -7.86 17.85
C GLU A 235 -25.92 -9.38 17.84
N ILE A 236 -24.87 -10.18 18.08
CA ILE A 236 -24.96 -11.49 18.75
C ILE A 236 -23.66 -11.82 19.46
#